data_c628d69464f4de35e8f954105ea05b64
#
_entry.id   c628d69464f4de35e8f954105ea05b64
#
_cell.length_a   1.000
_cell.length_b   1.000
_cell.length_c   1.000
_cell.angle_alpha   90.00
_cell.angle_beta   90.00
_cell.angle_gamma   90.00
#
_symmetry.space_group_name_H-M   'P 1'
#
loop_
_entity.id
_entity.type
_entity.pdbx_description
1 polymer ?
#
loop_
_entity_poly.entity_id
_entity_poly.type
_entity_poly.pdbx_seq_one_letter_code
_entity_poly.pdbx_strand_id
1 'polypeptide(L)'
;MSKSLNARCIRRWEVEFKPLCDSKRNPYWRKRDLRGYIREAALTTAYSMVESMAERNAKVDYDGVPNSWSYEFSLWYRLRREKYLKEARDYLNEEATNDDIDEEIQNELEAWND
;
A
#
# COMPACT_ATOMS: atom_id res chain seq x y z
N MET A 1 -20.12 -9.00 -2.50
CA MET A 1 -18.67 -9.30 -2.48
C MET A 1 -17.86 -8.03 -2.30
N SER A 2 -16.92 -8.05 -1.38
CA SER A 2 -16.03 -6.92 -1.20
C SER A 2 -15.00 -6.90 -2.34
N LYS A 3 -14.65 -5.71 -2.77
CA LYS A 3 -13.59 -5.54 -3.77
C LYS A 3 -12.23 -5.84 -3.15
N SER A 4 -11.30 -6.31 -3.95
CA SER A 4 -9.94 -6.56 -3.49
C SER A 4 -9.27 -5.26 -3.01
N LEU A 5 -8.24 -5.40 -2.19
CA LEU A 5 -7.45 -4.25 -1.74
C LEU A 5 -6.89 -3.47 -2.93
N ASN A 6 -6.37 -4.16 -3.94
CA ASN A 6 -5.83 -3.52 -5.14
C ASN A 6 -6.88 -2.65 -5.83
N ALA A 7 -8.07 -3.19 -6.04
CA ALA A 7 -9.16 -2.45 -6.71
C ALA A 7 -9.58 -1.23 -5.89
N ARG A 8 -9.64 -1.37 -4.57
CA ARG A 8 -10.00 -0.27 -3.68
C ARG A 8 -8.94 0.82 -3.65
N CYS A 9 -7.67 0.44 -3.67
CA CYS A 9 -6.56 1.41 -3.76
C CYS A 9 -6.62 2.19 -5.08
N ILE A 10 -6.89 1.52 -6.19
CA ILE A 10 -7.05 2.20 -7.49
C ILE A 10 -8.16 3.25 -7.40
N ARG A 11 -9.30 2.89 -6.83
CA ARG A 11 -10.44 3.80 -6.70
C ARG A 11 -10.11 5.01 -5.81
N ARG A 12 -9.41 4.77 -4.68
CA ARG A 12 -9.04 5.87 -3.79
C ARG A 12 -7.98 6.78 -4.42
N TRP A 13 -7.04 6.23 -5.18
CA TRP A 13 -6.08 7.04 -5.92
C TRP A 13 -6.76 7.90 -6.98
N GLU A 14 -7.79 7.40 -7.64
CA GLU A 14 -8.57 8.20 -8.60
C GLU A 14 -9.23 9.39 -7.90
N VAL A 15 -9.80 9.18 -6.72
CA VAL A 15 -10.47 10.24 -5.96
C VAL A 15 -9.48 11.31 -5.50
N GLU A 16 -8.32 10.89 -4.98
CA GLU A 16 -7.36 11.81 -4.35
C GLU A 16 -6.43 12.48 -5.36
N PHE A 17 -6.02 11.76 -6.39
CA PHE A 17 -4.96 12.23 -7.29
C PHE A 17 -5.49 12.83 -8.59
N LYS A 18 -6.59 12.33 -9.11
CA LYS A 18 -7.14 12.81 -10.39
C LYS A 18 -7.41 14.32 -10.42
N PRO A 19 -7.96 14.93 -9.34
CA PRO A 19 -8.15 16.40 -9.35
C PRO A 19 -6.83 17.17 -9.39
N LEU A 20 -5.72 16.59 -8.90
CA LEU A 20 -4.40 17.22 -8.92
C LEU A 20 -3.80 17.21 -10.33
N CYS A 21 -4.28 16.34 -11.19
CA CYS A 21 -3.80 16.17 -12.56
C CYS A 21 -4.84 16.57 -13.59
N ASP A 22 -5.59 17.64 -13.31
CA ASP A 22 -6.57 18.17 -14.24
C ASP A 22 -5.88 18.52 -15.55
N SER A 23 -6.40 17.98 -16.65
CA SER A 23 -5.83 18.15 -17.99
C SER A 23 -5.77 19.62 -18.43
N LYS A 24 -6.61 20.49 -17.88
CA LYS A 24 -6.58 21.92 -18.15
C LYS A 24 -5.38 22.61 -17.50
N ARG A 25 -4.90 22.06 -16.37
CA ARG A 25 -3.76 22.61 -15.63
C ARG A 25 -2.46 21.91 -16.00
N ASN A 26 -2.56 20.69 -16.50
CA ASN A 26 -1.38 19.91 -16.85
C ASN A 26 -1.60 19.19 -18.17
N PRO A 27 -1.33 19.87 -19.31
CA PRO A 27 -1.59 19.30 -20.65
C PRO A 27 -0.72 18.10 -20.99
N TYR A 28 0.30 17.79 -20.17
CA TYR A 28 1.16 16.62 -20.38
C TYR A 28 0.50 15.32 -19.96
N TRP A 29 -0.56 15.38 -19.13
CA TRP A 29 -1.26 14.19 -18.69
C TRP A 29 -2.37 13.81 -19.65
N ARG A 30 -2.13 12.82 -20.48
CA ARG A 30 -3.18 12.20 -21.28
C ARG A 30 -3.98 11.24 -20.40
N LYS A 31 -5.27 11.07 -20.69
CA LYS A 31 -6.14 10.16 -19.93
C LYS A 31 -5.55 8.76 -19.81
N ARG A 32 -4.94 8.28 -20.89
CA ARG A 32 -4.32 6.94 -20.90
C ARG A 32 -3.14 6.86 -19.93
N ASP A 33 -2.26 7.85 -19.98
CA ASP A 33 -1.06 7.89 -19.15
C ASP A 33 -1.43 8.06 -17.69
N LEU A 34 -2.41 8.90 -17.41
CA LEU A 34 -2.91 9.12 -16.06
C LEU A 34 -3.47 7.85 -15.45
N ARG A 35 -4.26 7.07 -16.21
CA ARG A 35 -4.81 5.80 -15.72
C ARG A 35 -3.72 4.80 -15.43
N GLY A 36 -2.72 4.70 -16.29
CA GLY A 36 -1.57 3.82 -16.05
C GLY A 36 -0.80 4.20 -14.81
N TYR A 37 -0.56 5.49 -14.63
CA TYR A 37 0.14 6.02 -13.47
C TYR A 37 -0.62 5.74 -12.17
N ILE A 38 -1.93 6.02 -12.15
CA ILE A 38 -2.78 5.77 -10.98
C ILE A 38 -2.77 4.29 -10.62
N ARG A 39 -2.85 3.42 -11.63
CA ARG A 39 -2.83 1.97 -11.38
C ARG A 39 -1.52 1.53 -10.74
N GLU A 40 -0.39 1.97 -11.26
CA GLU A 40 0.91 1.64 -10.69
C GLU A 40 1.06 2.15 -9.26
N ALA A 41 0.68 3.40 -9.03
CA ALA A 41 0.74 4.00 -7.70
C ALA A 41 -0.15 3.26 -6.72
N ALA A 42 -1.35 2.89 -7.15
CA ALA A 42 -2.30 2.16 -6.30
C ALA A 42 -1.80 0.75 -5.94
N LEU A 43 -1.18 0.06 -6.88
CA LEU A 43 -0.61 -1.26 -6.61
C LEU A 43 0.57 -1.16 -5.64
N THR A 44 1.37 -0.10 -5.74
CA THR A 44 2.45 0.18 -4.79
C THR A 44 1.88 0.45 -3.40
N THR A 45 0.81 1.24 -3.29
CA THR A 45 0.13 1.50 -2.02
C THR A 45 -0.37 0.20 -1.39
N ALA A 46 -1.06 -0.64 -2.16
CA ALA A 46 -1.57 -1.92 -1.67
C ALA A 46 -0.43 -2.82 -1.19
N TYR A 47 0.64 -2.90 -1.96
CA TYR A 47 1.81 -3.70 -1.60
C TYR A 47 2.47 -3.19 -0.32
N SER A 48 2.63 -1.87 -0.18
CA SER A 48 3.19 -1.27 1.04
C SER A 48 2.36 -1.60 2.27
N MET A 49 1.03 -1.53 2.18
CA MET A 49 0.14 -1.87 3.29
C MET A 49 0.31 -3.33 3.69
N VAL A 50 0.34 -4.23 2.72
CA VAL A 50 0.51 -5.67 2.96
C VAL A 50 1.87 -5.95 3.59
N GLU A 51 2.93 -5.39 3.03
CA GLU A 51 4.29 -5.61 3.50
C GLU A 51 4.49 -5.08 4.93
N SER A 52 4.01 -3.87 5.21
CA SER A 52 4.11 -3.28 6.55
C SER A 52 3.40 -4.13 7.60
N MET A 53 2.19 -4.60 7.29
CA MET A 53 1.44 -5.45 8.20
C MET A 53 2.13 -6.81 8.39
N ALA A 54 2.62 -7.41 7.32
CA ALA A 54 3.33 -8.69 7.38
C ALA A 54 4.57 -8.60 8.28
N GLU A 55 5.37 -7.55 8.11
CA GLU A 55 6.55 -7.34 8.94
C GLU A 55 6.19 -7.13 10.41
N ARG A 56 5.16 -6.33 10.68
CA ARG A 56 4.70 -6.08 12.05
C ARG A 56 4.26 -7.38 12.72
N ASN A 57 3.45 -8.17 12.03
CA ASN A 57 2.97 -9.45 12.57
C ASN A 57 4.11 -10.42 12.81
N ALA A 58 5.08 -10.46 11.88
CA ALA A 58 6.24 -11.32 12.02
C ALA A 58 7.11 -10.92 13.22
N LYS A 59 7.31 -9.62 13.44
CA LYS A 59 8.09 -9.13 14.59
C LYS A 59 7.42 -9.49 15.91
N VAL A 60 6.11 -9.36 15.98
CA VAL A 60 5.36 -9.73 17.18
C VAL A 60 5.52 -11.22 17.46
N ASP A 61 5.46 -12.06 16.46
CA ASP A 61 5.63 -13.51 16.61
C ASP A 61 7.07 -13.87 16.99
N TYR A 62 8.05 -13.12 16.50
CA TYR A 62 9.46 -13.41 16.73
C TYR A 62 9.91 -13.04 18.15
N ASP A 63 9.70 -11.79 18.57
CA ASP A 63 10.19 -11.30 19.85
C ASP A 63 9.21 -10.42 20.62
N GLY A 64 8.03 -10.18 20.07
CA GLY A 64 7.01 -9.32 20.69
C GLY A 64 7.27 -7.83 20.60
N VAL A 65 8.30 -7.40 19.86
CA VAL A 65 8.64 -5.98 19.70
C VAL A 65 8.40 -5.52 18.28
N PRO A 66 7.24 -4.88 17.98
CA PRO A 66 6.82 -4.59 16.60
C PRO A 66 7.76 -3.68 15.82
N ASN A 67 8.54 -2.87 16.48
CA ASN A 67 9.39 -1.86 15.83
C ASN A 67 10.88 -2.21 15.84
N SER A 68 11.26 -3.39 16.35
CA SER A 68 12.66 -3.78 16.34
C SER A 68 13.02 -4.51 15.05
N TRP A 69 14.22 -4.28 14.58
CA TRP A 69 14.77 -4.96 13.41
C TRP A 69 16.18 -5.45 13.77
N SER A 70 16.44 -6.72 13.55
CA SER A 70 17.76 -7.30 13.75
C SER A 70 18.15 -8.17 12.57
N TYR A 71 19.43 -8.47 12.46
CA TYR A 71 19.91 -9.38 11.42
C TYR A 71 19.29 -10.77 11.57
N GLU A 72 19.21 -11.25 12.79
CA GLU A 72 18.60 -12.55 13.10
C GLU A 72 17.12 -12.58 12.72
N PHE A 73 16.39 -11.48 13.00
CA PHE A 73 15.00 -11.38 12.58
C PHE A 73 14.88 -11.42 11.07
N SER A 74 15.74 -10.71 10.34
CA SER A 74 15.66 -10.68 8.88
C SER A 74 15.86 -12.06 8.25
N LEU A 75 16.77 -12.87 8.81
CA LEU A 75 16.97 -14.26 8.37
C LEU A 75 15.75 -15.12 8.65
N TRP A 76 15.20 -15.01 9.86
CA TRP A 76 14.02 -15.73 10.26
C TRP A 76 12.81 -15.38 9.41
N TYR A 77 12.59 -14.09 9.15
CA TYR A 77 11.49 -13.57 8.36
C TYR A 77 11.58 -13.98 6.89
N ARG A 78 12.78 -13.96 6.34
CA ARG A 78 13.02 -14.30 4.93
C ARG A 78 12.44 -15.67 4.56
N LEU A 79 12.54 -16.64 5.46
CA LEU A 79 12.02 -17.99 5.23
C LEU A 79 10.50 -18.09 5.40
N ARG A 80 9.88 -17.10 6.04
CA ARG A 80 8.45 -17.12 6.40
C ARG A 80 7.65 -16.00 5.73
N ARG A 81 8.32 -15.18 4.94
CA ARG A 81 7.75 -13.97 4.35
C ARG A 81 6.46 -14.23 3.58
N GLU A 82 6.43 -15.25 2.74
CA GLU A 82 5.26 -15.57 1.92
C GLU A 82 4.02 -15.84 2.76
N LYS A 83 4.19 -16.54 3.88
CA LYS A 83 3.10 -16.82 4.80
C LYS A 83 2.51 -15.53 5.37
N TYR A 84 3.38 -14.64 5.86
CA TYR A 84 2.93 -13.38 6.45
C TYR A 84 2.34 -12.42 5.43
N LEU A 85 2.88 -12.39 4.22
CA LEU A 85 2.32 -11.58 3.13
C LEU A 85 0.92 -12.06 2.76
N LYS A 86 0.72 -13.35 2.67
CA LYS A 86 -0.60 -13.92 2.35
C LYS A 86 -1.62 -13.60 3.42
N GLU A 87 -1.27 -13.82 4.68
CA GLU A 87 -2.14 -13.53 5.82
C GLU A 87 -2.50 -12.06 5.88
N ALA A 88 -1.52 -11.18 5.68
CA ALA A 88 -1.75 -9.74 5.68
C ALA A 88 -2.66 -9.31 4.52
N ARG A 89 -2.45 -9.86 3.33
CA ARG A 89 -3.27 -9.57 2.17
C ARG A 89 -4.72 -9.98 2.39
N ASP A 90 -4.93 -11.20 2.90
CA ASP A 90 -6.28 -11.69 3.17
C ASP A 90 -6.99 -10.84 4.21
N TYR A 91 -6.27 -10.46 5.27
CA TYR A 91 -6.83 -9.58 6.31
C TYR A 91 -7.21 -8.21 5.74
N LEU A 92 -6.30 -7.58 4.99
CA LEU A 92 -6.54 -6.23 4.44
C LEU A 92 -7.62 -6.22 3.37
N ASN A 93 -7.78 -7.28 2.60
CA ASN A 93 -8.86 -7.37 1.63
C ASN A 93 -10.22 -7.27 2.31
N GLU A 94 -10.35 -7.77 3.53
CA GLU A 94 -11.62 -7.75 4.26
C GLU A 94 -11.74 -6.59 5.24
N GLU A 95 -10.66 -6.22 5.91
CA GLU A 95 -10.72 -5.32 7.07
C GLU A 95 -10.18 -3.91 6.80
N ALA A 96 -9.42 -3.69 5.73
CA ALA A 96 -8.91 -2.35 5.45
C ALA A 96 -10.05 -1.38 5.14
N THR A 97 -10.02 -0.21 5.77
CA THR A 97 -11.00 0.84 5.52
C THR A 97 -10.49 1.81 4.46
N ASN A 98 -11.39 2.62 3.91
CA ASN A 98 -11.00 3.69 3.01
C ASN A 98 -10.07 4.69 3.70
N ASP A 99 -10.27 4.93 4.99
CA ASP A 99 -9.41 5.83 5.77
C ASP A 99 -7.99 5.28 5.89
N ASP A 100 -7.84 3.96 6.07
CA ASP A 100 -6.53 3.31 6.09
C ASP A 100 -5.79 3.51 4.77
N ILE A 101 -6.50 3.33 3.67
CA ILE A 101 -5.93 3.50 2.32
C ILE A 101 -5.56 4.97 2.09
N ASP A 102 -6.44 5.89 2.45
CA ASP A 102 -6.21 7.33 2.27
C ASP A 102 -5.01 7.81 3.07
N GLU A 103 -4.83 7.30 4.29
CA GLU A 103 -3.68 7.62 5.11
C GLU A 103 -2.37 7.19 4.44
N GLU A 104 -2.34 5.98 3.87
CA GLU A 104 -1.17 5.49 3.16
C GLU A 104 -0.90 6.33 1.90
N ILE A 105 -1.93 6.70 1.16
CA ILE A 105 -1.80 7.58 -0.01
C ILE A 105 -1.21 8.93 0.39
N GLN A 106 -1.69 9.53 1.47
CA GLN A 106 -1.17 10.81 1.95
C GLN A 106 0.30 10.71 2.36
N ASN A 107 0.68 9.61 3.02
CA ASN A 107 2.07 9.37 3.38
C ASN A 107 2.98 9.30 2.14
N GLU A 108 2.52 8.63 1.10
CA GLU A 108 3.27 8.53 -0.15
C GLU A 108 3.38 9.89 -0.86
N LEU A 109 2.29 10.65 -0.92
CA LEU A 109 2.29 11.97 -1.55
C LEU A 109 3.21 12.95 -0.80
N GLU A 110 3.23 12.88 0.51
CA GLU A 110 4.15 13.69 1.34
C GLU A 110 5.60 13.33 1.05
N ALA A 111 5.91 12.06 0.88
CA ALA A 111 7.26 11.61 0.57
C ALA A 111 7.73 12.13 -0.81
N TRP A 112 6.81 12.30 -1.76
CA TRP A 112 7.16 12.82 -3.08
C TRP A 112 7.52 14.31 -3.07
N ASN A 113 7.06 15.05 -2.06
CA ASN A 113 7.30 16.49 -1.94
C ASN A 113 8.58 16.81 -1.17
N ASP A 114 9.24 15.81 -0.63
CA ASP A 114 10.52 15.98 0.07
C ASP A 114 11.72 15.97 -0.93
#